data_6978cbee44dc9edf8a7623e2205b0115
#
_entry.id   6978cbee44dc9edf8a7623e2205b0115
#
_cell.length_a   1.000
_cell.length_b   1.000
_cell.length_c   1.000
_cell.angle_alpha   90.00
_cell.angle_beta   90.00
_cell.angle_gamma   90.00
#
_symmetry.space_group_name_H-M   'P 1'
#
loop_
_entity.id
_entity.type
_entity.pdbx_description
1 polymer ?
#
loop_
_entity_poly.entity_id
_entity_poly.type
_entity_poly.pdbx_seq_one_letter_code
_entity_poly.pdbx_strand_id
1 'polypeptide(L)'
;MKKFMDENFLLQTETAQKLYHEHAAKMPIIDYHCHLIPKMVADDYQFKSLTEIWLGGDHYKWRQMRSNGVDEKYITGDGTDREKFQAWAETMPKLIGNPLYHWSHLELRRYFGYEGYLNGDTAEEVWNLCNAKLQEDSMTVRNLIKQSNVTLICTTDDPVDSLEWHKKLAEDTTFDVQVLPAWRPDKAMNVEKPTFAAYMDQLSKVSGVEVKDFASLKEALKNRMDFFTSMKCCVSDHALEYVMYAPATEDEVNAIIAKGLKGEAISREEELKYKTEFMLFVAKEYPKRNWVMQLHYGCKRDNNAYMFDKLGADTGYDCINNYAPSAQMADFLNALSATNDIPKTIIYSLNPNDNASIGTIIGCFQEKFPGKIQQGSAWWFNDHKVGMTQQMTSLANLGCLGNFIGMLTDSRSFLSYTRHEYFRRIMCELIGGWVENGEYPADMKSLKEIVQGISYYNAVKYFDFDL
;
A
#
# COMPACT_ATOMS: atom_id res chain seq x y z
N MET A 1 21.12 -29.08 7.22
CA MET A 1 19.83 -28.37 7.02
C MET A 1 19.94 -27.02 7.72
N LYS A 2 19.54 -25.92 7.09
CA LYS A 2 19.52 -24.61 7.72
C LYS A 2 18.47 -24.60 8.84
N LYS A 3 18.74 -23.87 9.95
CA LYS A 3 17.74 -23.65 11.01
C LYS A 3 16.59 -22.81 10.43
N PHE A 4 15.36 -23.06 10.88
CA PHE A 4 14.20 -22.27 10.48
C PHE A 4 14.38 -20.81 10.85
N MET A 5 14.30 -19.92 9.85
CA MET A 5 14.45 -18.46 9.99
C MET A 5 15.69 -18.06 10.81
N ASP A 6 16.85 -18.64 10.46
CA ASP A 6 18.14 -18.20 11.00
C ASP A 6 18.47 -16.75 10.57
N GLU A 7 19.60 -16.24 11.04
CA GLU A 7 20.06 -14.88 10.69
C GLU A 7 20.16 -14.64 9.18
N ASN A 8 20.44 -15.71 8.40
CA ASN A 8 20.56 -15.70 6.95
C ASN A 8 19.28 -16.19 6.23
N PHE A 9 18.14 -16.13 6.92
CA PHE A 9 16.84 -16.44 6.30
C PHE A 9 16.67 -15.69 4.97
N LEU A 10 16.33 -16.43 3.89
CA LEU A 10 16.24 -15.97 2.50
C LEU A 10 17.57 -15.54 1.83
N LEU A 11 18.68 -15.51 2.54
CA LEU A 11 19.99 -15.11 2.01
C LEU A 11 20.83 -16.36 1.75
N GLN A 12 21.06 -16.68 0.47
CA GLN A 12 21.78 -17.88 0.04
C GLN A 12 23.26 -17.61 -0.24
N THR A 13 23.56 -16.42 -0.79
CA THR A 13 24.90 -16.04 -1.23
C THR A 13 25.64 -15.21 -0.16
N GLU A 14 26.98 -15.26 -0.15
CA GLU A 14 27.80 -14.46 0.74
C GLU A 14 27.61 -12.96 0.47
N THR A 15 27.53 -12.59 -0.80
CA THR A 15 27.28 -11.21 -1.22
C THR A 15 25.93 -10.73 -0.72
N ALA A 16 24.87 -11.52 -0.84
CA ALA A 16 23.54 -11.17 -0.31
C ALA A 16 23.54 -10.94 1.19
N GLN A 17 24.25 -11.79 1.95
CA GLN A 17 24.38 -11.65 3.40
C GLN A 17 25.09 -10.35 3.79
N LYS A 18 26.20 -9.99 3.11
CA LYS A 18 26.90 -8.72 3.33
C LYS A 18 26.01 -7.52 2.99
N LEU A 19 25.37 -7.54 1.83
CA LEU A 19 24.46 -6.46 1.39
C LEU A 19 23.34 -6.22 2.39
N TYR A 20 22.76 -7.29 2.90
CA TYR A 20 21.68 -7.19 3.88
C TYR A 20 22.19 -6.72 5.25
N HIS A 21 23.08 -7.47 5.90
CA HIS A 21 23.48 -7.21 7.28
C HIS A 21 24.28 -5.92 7.47
N GLU A 22 25.13 -5.58 6.52
CA GLU A 22 26.00 -4.40 6.64
C GLU A 22 25.30 -3.13 6.16
N HIS A 23 24.35 -3.20 5.21
CA HIS A 23 23.80 -2.04 4.52
C HIS A 23 22.28 -1.94 4.61
N ALA A 24 21.51 -2.88 4.04
CA ALA A 24 20.06 -2.74 3.90
C ALA A 24 19.31 -2.81 5.25
N ALA A 25 19.70 -3.73 6.15
CA ALA A 25 19.04 -3.93 7.45
C ALA A 25 19.10 -2.71 8.36
N LYS A 26 20.13 -1.87 8.19
CA LYS A 26 20.38 -0.68 9.02
C LYS A 26 19.58 0.54 8.60
N MET A 27 18.98 0.50 7.41
CA MET A 27 18.21 1.64 6.89
C MET A 27 16.91 1.82 7.68
N PRO A 28 16.53 3.08 7.96
CA PRO A 28 15.21 3.36 8.50
C PRO A 28 14.10 2.90 7.55
N ILE A 29 12.86 2.94 8.02
CA ILE A 29 11.68 2.63 7.21
C ILE A 29 10.94 3.92 6.90
N ILE A 30 10.60 4.08 5.62
CA ILE A 30 9.58 4.99 5.12
C ILE A 30 8.44 4.12 4.62
N ASP A 31 7.27 4.22 5.24
CA ASP A 31 6.06 3.55 4.80
C ASP A 31 5.16 4.56 4.08
N TYR A 32 5.46 4.80 2.81
CA TYR A 32 4.83 5.86 2.03
C TYR A 32 3.40 5.53 1.55
N HIS A 33 2.88 4.35 1.90
CA HIS A 33 1.47 3.99 1.74
C HIS A 33 1.07 2.86 2.70
N CYS A 34 0.12 3.14 3.56
CA CYS A 34 -0.49 2.16 4.45
C CYS A 34 -1.93 2.55 4.81
N HIS A 35 -2.63 1.65 5.49
CA HIS A 35 -3.99 1.84 6.00
C HIS A 35 -4.04 1.89 7.53
N LEU A 36 -2.95 2.30 8.18
CA LEU A 36 -2.92 2.49 9.62
C LEU A 36 -3.85 3.64 10.03
N ILE A 37 -4.49 3.49 11.18
CA ILE A 37 -5.44 4.48 11.70
C ILE A 37 -4.68 5.57 12.45
N PRO A 38 -4.63 6.83 11.95
CA PRO A 38 -3.85 7.90 12.58
C PRO A 38 -4.26 8.17 14.03
N LYS A 39 -5.53 7.99 14.36
CA LYS A 39 -6.05 8.09 15.73
C LYS A 39 -5.34 7.16 16.70
N MET A 40 -5.06 5.91 16.31
CA MET A 40 -4.37 4.95 17.17
C MET A 40 -2.93 5.40 17.47
N VAL A 41 -2.26 6.04 16.51
CA VAL A 41 -0.94 6.63 16.71
C VAL A 41 -1.01 7.86 17.62
N ALA A 42 -2.01 8.73 17.40
CA ALA A 42 -2.21 9.96 18.18
C ALA A 42 -2.56 9.68 19.65
N ASP A 43 -3.30 8.61 19.92
CA ASP A 43 -3.72 8.19 21.25
C ASP A 43 -2.73 7.20 21.90
N ASP A 44 -1.65 6.84 21.20
CA ASP A 44 -0.67 5.82 21.62
C ASP A 44 -1.35 4.53 22.10
N TYR A 45 -2.22 3.98 21.24
CA TYR A 45 -3.09 2.87 21.57
C TYR A 45 -2.30 1.63 22.02
N GLN A 46 -2.85 0.90 22.98
CA GLN A 46 -2.31 -0.39 23.42
C GLN A 46 -3.29 -1.52 23.12
N PHE A 47 -2.83 -2.51 22.36
CA PHE A 47 -3.66 -3.64 21.97
C PHE A 47 -3.95 -4.57 23.14
N LYS A 48 -5.18 -5.08 23.20
CA LYS A 48 -5.65 -5.95 24.28
C LYS A 48 -5.24 -7.39 24.09
N SER A 49 -5.09 -7.82 22.84
CA SER A 49 -4.77 -9.21 22.51
C SER A 49 -4.02 -9.33 21.19
N LEU A 50 -3.34 -10.47 21.00
CA LEU A 50 -2.70 -10.83 19.74
C LEU A 50 -3.74 -10.98 18.60
N THR A 51 -4.95 -11.41 18.91
CA THR A 51 -6.06 -11.48 17.97
C THR A 51 -6.42 -10.10 17.44
N GLU A 52 -6.55 -9.11 18.32
CA GLU A 52 -6.90 -7.74 17.93
C GLU A 52 -5.88 -7.17 16.94
N ILE A 53 -4.58 -7.27 17.25
CA ILE A 53 -3.54 -6.70 16.38
C ILE A 53 -3.32 -7.51 15.09
N TRP A 54 -3.57 -8.83 15.10
CA TRP A 54 -3.34 -9.70 13.95
C TRP A 54 -4.56 -9.92 13.06
N LEU A 55 -5.75 -10.04 13.67
CA LEU A 55 -6.97 -10.45 12.98
C LEU A 55 -8.05 -9.35 12.96
N GLY A 56 -7.82 -8.22 13.61
CA GLY A 56 -8.81 -7.15 13.72
C GLY A 56 -9.19 -6.48 12.40
N GLY A 57 -8.37 -6.60 11.36
CA GLY A 57 -8.64 -5.99 10.04
C GLY A 57 -7.85 -6.64 8.90
N ASP A 58 -7.22 -7.78 9.12
CA ASP A 58 -6.34 -8.42 8.13
C ASP A 58 -7.10 -9.44 7.27
N HIS A 59 -7.69 -8.95 6.18
CA HIS A 59 -8.38 -9.79 5.22
C HIS A 59 -7.46 -10.80 4.48
N TYR A 60 -6.14 -10.65 4.54
CA TYR A 60 -5.19 -11.65 4.03
C TYR A 60 -5.25 -12.93 4.88
N LYS A 61 -5.20 -12.78 6.22
CA LYS A 61 -5.30 -13.89 7.17
C LYS A 61 -6.69 -14.52 7.12
N TRP A 62 -7.76 -13.72 7.10
CA TRP A 62 -9.13 -14.21 6.99
C TRP A 62 -9.35 -15.09 5.76
N ARG A 63 -8.81 -14.69 4.62
CA ARG A 63 -8.88 -15.46 3.37
C ARG A 63 -8.24 -16.84 3.52
N GLN A 64 -7.09 -16.94 4.18
CA GLN A 64 -6.41 -18.22 4.39
C GLN A 64 -7.13 -19.11 5.40
N MET A 65 -7.68 -18.53 6.46
CA MET A 65 -8.52 -19.27 7.41
C MET A 65 -9.74 -19.90 6.70
N ARG A 66 -10.41 -19.15 5.84
CA ARG A 66 -11.50 -19.68 5.00
C ARG A 66 -11.02 -20.78 4.05
N SER A 67 -9.86 -20.61 3.43
CA SER A 67 -9.26 -21.63 2.57
C SER A 67 -8.93 -22.92 3.33
N ASN A 68 -8.70 -22.83 4.64
CA ASN A 68 -8.51 -23.98 5.53
C ASN A 68 -9.84 -24.52 6.11
N GLY A 69 -10.99 -24.00 5.69
CA GLY A 69 -12.32 -24.47 6.14
C GLY A 69 -12.73 -24.02 7.55
N VAL A 70 -12.11 -22.96 8.08
CA VAL A 70 -12.48 -22.37 9.38
C VAL A 70 -13.86 -21.71 9.27
N ASP A 71 -14.73 -21.99 10.26
CA ASP A 71 -16.05 -21.36 10.35
C ASP A 71 -15.94 -19.85 10.53
N GLU A 72 -16.80 -19.08 9.86
CA GLU A 72 -16.80 -17.62 9.87
C GLU A 72 -16.96 -17.04 11.29
N LYS A 73 -17.58 -17.78 12.21
CA LYS A 73 -17.64 -17.46 13.63
C LYS A 73 -16.25 -17.14 14.21
N TYR A 74 -15.24 -17.91 13.81
CA TYR A 74 -13.86 -17.79 14.30
C TYR A 74 -12.97 -16.91 13.42
N ILE A 75 -13.54 -16.23 12.43
CA ILE A 75 -12.82 -15.30 11.54
C ILE A 75 -13.28 -13.88 11.82
N THR A 76 -14.46 -13.49 11.34
CA THR A 76 -15.04 -12.16 11.54
C THR A 76 -16.26 -12.16 12.46
N GLY A 77 -16.78 -13.34 12.84
CA GLY A 77 -17.98 -13.49 13.67
C GLY A 77 -17.72 -13.28 15.18
N ASP A 78 -18.56 -13.86 16.03
CA ASP A 78 -18.66 -13.63 17.46
C ASP A 78 -17.78 -14.57 18.33
N GLY A 79 -16.91 -15.38 17.72
CA GLY A 79 -15.92 -16.15 18.45
C GLY A 79 -15.04 -15.26 19.32
N THR A 80 -14.63 -15.78 20.49
CA THR A 80 -13.71 -15.05 21.37
C THR A 80 -12.33 -14.87 20.72
N ASP A 81 -11.58 -13.88 21.16
CA ASP A 81 -10.21 -13.65 20.68
C ASP A 81 -9.33 -14.89 20.79
N ARG A 82 -9.47 -15.65 21.88
CA ARG A 82 -8.70 -16.89 22.08
C ARG A 82 -9.08 -17.99 21.08
N GLU A 83 -10.38 -18.14 20.77
CA GLU A 83 -10.87 -19.10 19.76
C GLU A 83 -10.41 -18.72 18.35
N LYS A 84 -10.50 -17.44 18.00
CA LYS A 84 -10.01 -16.93 16.72
C LYS A 84 -8.51 -17.14 16.55
N PHE A 85 -7.74 -16.88 17.61
CA PHE A 85 -6.30 -17.12 17.59
C PHE A 85 -5.97 -18.61 17.46
N GLN A 86 -6.69 -19.50 18.15
CA GLN A 86 -6.52 -20.95 18.02
C GLN A 86 -6.74 -21.40 16.56
N ALA A 87 -7.82 -20.93 15.94
CA ALA A 87 -8.15 -21.24 14.55
C ALA A 87 -7.07 -20.74 13.57
N TRP A 88 -6.49 -19.56 13.84
CA TRP A 88 -5.34 -19.07 13.08
C TRP A 88 -4.11 -19.95 13.28
N ALA A 89 -3.77 -20.29 14.52
CA ALA A 89 -2.64 -21.16 14.85
C ALA A 89 -2.74 -22.54 14.18
N GLU A 90 -3.94 -23.13 14.15
CA GLU A 90 -4.20 -24.40 13.46
C GLU A 90 -4.13 -24.27 11.93
N THR A 91 -4.36 -23.08 11.39
CA THR A 91 -4.22 -22.79 9.96
C THR A 91 -2.74 -22.68 9.55
N MET A 92 -1.87 -22.17 10.42
CA MET A 92 -0.48 -21.86 10.11
C MET A 92 0.30 -23.02 9.45
N PRO A 93 0.25 -24.29 9.93
CA PRO A 93 0.99 -25.38 9.30
C PRO A 93 0.57 -25.69 7.85
N LYS A 94 -0.62 -25.25 7.43
CA LYS A 94 -1.12 -25.41 6.05
C LYS A 94 -0.59 -24.35 5.11
N LEU A 95 0.02 -23.28 5.63
CA LEU A 95 0.51 -22.14 4.86
C LEU A 95 1.95 -22.33 4.34
N ILE A 96 2.35 -23.57 4.04
CA ILE A 96 3.67 -23.85 3.45
C ILE A 96 3.83 -23.09 2.11
N GLY A 97 4.88 -22.28 2.01
CA GLY A 97 5.13 -21.42 0.84
C GLY A 97 4.33 -20.11 0.80
N ASN A 98 3.38 -19.89 1.71
CA ASN A 98 2.62 -18.65 1.80
C ASN A 98 3.40 -17.58 2.60
N PRO A 99 3.43 -16.30 2.15
CA PRO A 99 4.16 -15.24 2.85
C PRO A 99 3.66 -15.00 4.29
N LEU A 100 2.39 -15.23 4.58
CA LEU A 100 1.82 -15.07 5.93
C LEU A 100 2.50 -15.99 6.97
N TYR A 101 2.98 -17.16 6.53
CA TYR A 101 3.78 -18.05 7.41
C TYR A 101 5.08 -17.36 7.81
N HIS A 102 5.79 -16.76 6.86
CA HIS A 102 7.03 -16.04 7.12
C HIS A 102 6.79 -14.75 7.91
N TRP A 103 5.80 -13.94 7.53
CA TRP A 103 5.51 -12.67 8.20
C TRP A 103 5.11 -12.88 9.65
N SER A 104 4.18 -13.79 9.92
CA SER A 104 3.76 -14.09 11.31
C SER A 104 4.93 -14.54 12.18
N HIS A 105 5.84 -15.38 11.66
CA HIS A 105 7.00 -15.80 12.42
C HIS A 105 8.08 -14.71 12.56
N LEU A 106 8.23 -13.81 11.57
CA LEU A 106 9.07 -12.62 11.72
C LEU A 106 8.53 -11.70 12.82
N GLU A 107 7.21 -11.47 12.84
CA GLU A 107 6.54 -10.68 13.86
C GLU A 107 6.73 -11.28 15.25
N LEU A 108 6.52 -12.60 15.39
CA LEU A 108 6.76 -13.32 16.66
C LEU A 108 8.21 -13.17 17.15
N ARG A 109 9.18 -13.27 16.25
CA ARG A 109 10.59 -13.12 16.58
C ARG A 109 10.98 -11.69 16.96
N ARG A 110 10.58 -10.72 16.16
CA ARG A 110 11.05 -9.33 16.29
C ARG A 110 10.39 -8.60 17.45
N TYR A 111 9.08 -8.78 17.61
CA TYR A 111 8.35 -8.06 18.66
C TYR A 111 8.19 -8.86 19.95
N PHE A 112 8.07 -10.17 19.86
CA PHE A 112 7.77 -11.02 21.02
C PHE A 112 8.94 -11.89 21.49
N GLY A 113 10.01 -12.02 20.72
CA GLY A 113 11.17 -12.83 21.07
C GLY A 113 10.91 -14.34 20.99
N TYR A 114 9.83 -14.77 20.31
CA TYR A 114 9.47 -16.17 20.17
C TYR A 114 10.19 -16.80 18.96
N GLU A 115 11.11 -17.73 19.21
CA GLU A 115 11.89 -18.39 18.15
C GLU A 115 11.31 -19.73 17.68
N GLY A 116 10.24 -20.20 18.29
CA GLY A 116 9.51 -21.40 17.89
C GLY A 116 8.71 -21.22 16.60
N TYR A 117 7.82 -22.14 16.34
CA TYR A 117 6.86 -22.04 15.25
C TYR A 117 5.44 -22.23 15.76
N LEU A 118 4.53 -21.43 15.21
CA LEU A 118 3.12 -21.39 15.60
C LEU A 118 2.35 -22.51 14.91
N ASN A 119 1.65 -23.29 15.73
CA ASN A 119 0.69 -24.32 15.33
C ASN A 119 -0.37 -24.50 16.42
N GLY A 120 -1.30 -25.44 16.24
CA GLY A 120 -2.36 -25.71 17.23
C GLY A 120 -1.82 -26.13 18.60
N ASP A 121 -0.72 -26.85 18.65
CA ASP A 121 -0.13 -27.37 19.91
C ASP A 121 0.64 -26.28 20.68
N THR A 122 1.25 -25.33 19.96
CA THR A 122 2.00 -24.20 20.54
C THR A 122 1.14 -22.96 20.78
N ALA A 123 -0.12 -22.98 20.37
CA ALA A 123 -1.01 -21.83 20.43
C ALA A 123 -1.16 -21.24 21.84
N GLU A 124 -1.27 -22.10 22.87
CA GLU A 124 -1.41 -21.64 24.26
C GLU A 124 -0.14 -20.92 24.76
N GLU A 125 1.03 -21.48 24.46
CA GLU A 125 2.32 -20.85 24.80
C GLU A 125 2.46 -19.48 24.15
N VAL A 126 2.22 -19.39 22.83
CA VAL A 126 2.34 -18.15 22.07
C VAL A 126 1.32 -17.13 22.54
N TRP A 127 0.07 -17.55 22.78
CA TRP A 127 -0.99 -16.69 23.31
C TRP A 127 -0.59 -16.02 24.62
N ASN A 128 -0.14 -16.82 25.58
CA ASN A 128 0.23 -16.33 26.91
C ASN A 128 1.45 -15.40 26.84
N LEU A 129 2.50 -15.79 26.10
CA LEU A 129 3.70 -14.99 25.91
C LEU A 129 3.38 -13.63 25.27
N CYS A 130 2.68 -13.64 24.12
CA CYS A 130 2.44 -12.44 23.36
C CYS A 130 1.48 -11.48 24.06
N ASN A 131 0.42 -12.01 24.67
CA ASN A 131 -0.53 -11.15 25.38
C ASN A 131 0.06 -10.57 26.67
N ALA A 132 0.91 -11.28 27.39
CA ALA A 132 1.65 -10.72 28.52
C ALA A 132 2.53 -9.55 28.04
N LYS A 133 3.26 -9.73 26.94
CA LYS A 133 4.14 -8.70 26.40
C LYS A 133 3.37 -7.50 25.84
N LEU A 134 2.21 -7.69 25.21
CA LEU A 134 1.36 -6.60 24.72
C LEU A 134 0.88 -5.64 25.81
N GLN A 135 0.92 -6.04 27.09
CA GLN A 135 0.58 -5.19 28.23
C GLN A 135 1.75 -4.35 28.73
N GLU A 136 2.96 -4.54 28.18
CA GLU A 136 4.13 -3.71 28.52
C GLU A 136 4.06 -2.35 27.78
N ASP A 137 4.56 -1.30 28.41
CA ASP A 137 4.63 0.04 27.79
C ASP A 137 5.42 0.05 26.48
N SER A 138 6.38 -0.90 26.33
CA SER A 138 7.17 -1.08 25.10
C SER A 138 6.34 -1.50 23.88
N MET A 139 5.09 -1.93 24.07
CA MET A 139 4.22 -2.47 23.03
C MET A 139 3.03 -1.57 22.69
N THR A 140 3.05 -0.31 23.11
CA THR A 140 2.13 0.71 22.58
C THR A 140 2.39 0.97 21.09
N VAL A 141 1.41 1.50 20.39
CA VAL A 141 1.52 1.78 18.94
C VAL A 141 2.75 2.62 18.60
N ARG A 142 3.00 3.70 19.36
CA ARG A 142 4.18 4.54 19.10
C ARG A 142 5.50 3.80 19.34
N ASN A 143 5.55 2.96 20.35
CA ASN A 143 6.73 2.16 20.64
C ASN A 143 6.94 1.02 19.62
N LEU A 144 5.87 0.43 19.10
CA LEU A 144 5.96 -0.51 17.96
C LEU A 144 6.54 0.16 16.70
N ILE A 145 6.12 1.37 16.40
CA ILE A 145 6.64 2.17 15.28
C ILE A 145 8.14 2.50 15.50
N LYS A 146 8.49 3.01 16.68
CA LYS A 146 9.87 3.41 17.02
C LYS A 146 10.84 2.21 17.01
N GLN A 147 10.48 1.09 17.64
CA GLN A 147 11.34 -0.09 17.65
C GLN A 147 11.54 -0.71 16.27
N SER A 148 10.63 -0.42 15.33
CA SER A 148 10.74 -0.83 13.93
C SER A 148 11.65 0.10 13.11
N ASN A 149 12.22 1.14 13.71
CA ASN A 149 13.05 2.13 13.04
C ASN A 149 12.32 2.85 11.89
N VAL A 150 11.05 3.18 12.09
CA VAL A 150 10.23 3.94 11.13
C VAL A 150 10.47 5.42 11.34
N THR A 151 10.67 6.18 10.26
CA THR A 151 10.84 7.64 10.29
C THR A 151 9.65 8.39 9.72
N LEU A 152 8.91 7.75 8.82
CA LEU A 152 7.76 8.38 8.17
C LEU A 152 6.71 7.37 7.78
N ILE A 153 5.44 7.75 7.93
CA ILE A 153 4.26 6.98 7.54
C ILE A 153 3.34 7.90 6.73
N CYS A 154 2.87 7.44 5.55
CA CYS A 154 1.75 8.05 4.84
C CYS A 154 0.52 7.15 5.01
N THR A 155 -0.54 7.71 5.57
CA THR A 155 -1.83 7.03 5.76
C THR A 155 -2.67 7.05 4.48
N THR A 156 -3.94 6.73 4.55
CA THR A 156 -4.87 6.81 3.40
C THR A 156 -6.11 7.56 3.85
N ASP A 157 -6.33 8.76 3.30
CA ASP A 157 -7.29 9.71 3.82
C ASP A 157 -8.21 10.25 2.71
N ASP A 158 -9.47 10.46 3.07
CA ASP A 158 -10.51 10.92 2.15
C ASP A 158 -10.50 12.47 2.07
N PRO A 159 -10.77 13.08 0.90
CA PRO A 159 -10.92 14.53 0.75
C PRO A 159 -11.77 15.23 1.79
N VAL A 160 -12.77 14.56 2.37
CA VAL A 160 -13.66 15.15 3.37
C VAL A 160 -13.15 15.02 4.80
N ASP A 161 -12.06 14.31 5.04
CA ASP A 161 -11.50 14.10 6.38
C ASP A 161 -10.98 15.40 7.00
N SER A 162 -11.17 15.55 8.32
CA SER A 162 -10.71 16.71 9.08
C SER A 162 -9.20 16.75 9.31
N LEU A 163 -8.51 15.61 9.17
CA LEU A 163 -7.10 15.42 9.47
C LEU A 163 -6.69 15.82 10.89
N GLU A 164 -7.61 15.81 11.83
CA GLU A 164 -7.40 16.25 13.21
C GLU A 164 -6.29 15.46 13.92
N TRP A 165 -6.18 14.16 13.62
CA TRP A 165 -5.16 13.29 14.21
C TRP A 165 -3.78 13.57 13.64
N HIS A 166 -3.67 13.87 12.34
CA HIS A 166 -2.42 14.30 11.72
C HIS A 166 -1.95 15.63 12.30
N LYS A 167 -2.87 16.58 12.49
CA LYS A 167 -2.57 17.86 13.15
C LYS A 167 -2.06 17.64 14.57
N LYS A 168 -2.76 16.82 15.38
CA LYS A 168 -2.36 16.47 16.74
C LYS A 168 -0.95 15.87 16.79
N LEU A 169 -0.64 14.95 15.85
CA LEU A 169 0.68 14.31 15.75
C LEU A 169 1.76 15.28 15.29
N ALA A 170 1.46 16.20 14.37
CA ALA A 170 2.41 17.22 13.92
C ALA A 170 2.78 18.24 15.02
N GLU A 171 1.90 18.46 15.97
CA GLU A 171 2.11 19.35 17.13
C GLU A 171 2.77 18.63 18.32
N ASP A 172 2.84 17.29 18.30
CA ASP A 172 3.35 16.48 19.42
C ASP A 172 4.87 16.28 19.31
N THR A 173 5.63 17.04 20.08
CA THR A 173 7.11 16.96 20.13
C THR A 173 7.65 15.72 20.85
N THR A 174 6.80 14.87 21.43
CA THR A 174 7.21 13.61 22.10
C THR A 174 7.29 12.44 21.16
N PHE A 175 6.79 12.59 19.91
CA PHE A 175 6.80 11.59 18.88
C PHE A 175 7.46 12.13 17.61
N ASP A 176 8.63 11.63 17.30
CA ASP A 176 9.53 12.11 16.25
C ASP A 176 9.27 11.48 14.87
N VAL A 177 8.35 10.52 14.76
CA VAL A 177 7.97 9.90 13.47
C VAL A 177 6.92 10.76 12.78
N GLN A 178 7.17 11.12 11.53
CA GLN A 178 6.22 11.88 10.74
C GLN A 178 5.05 10.99 10.29
N VAL A 179 3.81 11.44 10.55
CA VAL A 179 2.59 10.78 10.06
C VAL A 179 1.85 11.76 9.16
N LEU A 180 1.93 11.53 7.86
CA LEU A 180 1.43 12.42 6.83
C LEU A 180 0.14 11.85 6.20
N PRO A 181 -0.84 12.69 5.84
CA PRO A 181 -2.00 12.23 5.09
C PRO A 181 -1.62 11.92 3.64
N ALA A 182 -2.29 10.93 3.04
CA ALA A 182 -2.30 10.72 1.61
C ALA A 182 -3.70 10.93 1.04
N TRP A 183 -3.75 11.56 -0.12
CA TRP A 183 -4.98 11.96 -0.79
C TRP A 183 -5.61 10.83 -1.57
N ARG A 184 -6.78 10.33 -1.18
CA ARG A 184 -7.52 9.26 -1.87
C ARG A 184 -8.96 9.68 -2.22
N PRO A 185 -9.18 10.26 -3.42
CA PRO A 185 -10.46 10.84 -3.81
C PRO A 185 -11.44 9.84 -4.45
N ASP A 186 -11.32 8.54 -4.20
CA ASP A 186 -12.07 7.49 -4.89
C ASP A 186 -13.59 7.67 -4.78
N LYS A 187 -14.11 8.17 -3.65
CA LYS A 187 -15.55 8.41 -3.50
C LYS A 187 -16.06 9.54 -4.39
N ALA A 188 -15.21 10.53 -4.66
CA ALA A 188 -15.55 11.59 -5.63
C ALA A 188 -15.47 11.09 -7.07
N MET A 189 -14.62 10.10 -7.35
CA MET A 189 -14.44 9.52 -8.67
C MET A 189 -15.55 8.51 -9.03
N ASN A 190 -16.17 7.86 -8.07
CA ASN A 190 -17.09 6.75 -8.31
C ASN A 190 -18.54 7.23 -8.50
N VAL A 191 -18.81 7.93 -9.60
CA VAL A 191 -20.12 8.54 -9.94
C VAL A 191 -21.24 7.52 -10.08
N GLU A 192 -20.91 6.26 -10.37
CA GLU A 192 -21.86 5.14 -10.51
C GLU A 192 -22.36 4.59 -9.18
N LYS A 193 -21.75 4.98 -8.06
CA LYS A 193 -22.13 4.45 -6.75
C LYS A 193 -23.35 5.19 -6.17
N PRO A 194 -24.28 4.48 -5.53
CA PRO A 194 -25.46 5.08 -4.89
C PRO A 194 -25.12 6.15 -3.84
N THR A 195 -23.91 6.11 -3.30
CA THR A 195 -23.42 7.05 -2.28
C THR A 195 -22.88 8.38 -2.86
N PHE A 196 -22.78 8.51 -4.18
CA PHE A 196 -22.14 9.66 -4.83
C PHE A 196 -22.79 11.00 -4.46
N ALA A 197 -24.12 11.12 -4.55
CA ALA A 197 -24.82 12.38 -4.23
C ALA A 197 -24.60 12.80 -2.77
N ALA A 198 -24.74 11.88 -1.83
CA ALA A 198 -24.50 12.15 -0.42
C ALA A 198 -23.04 12.54 -0.13
N TYR A 199 -22.10 11.96 -0.87
CA TYR A 199 -20.68 12.32 -0.76
C TYR A 199 -20.42 13.74 -1.32
N MET A 200 -21.04 14.13 -2.44
CA MET A 200 -20.93 15.50 -2.97
C MET A 200 -21.49 16.55 -2.00
N ASP A 201 -22.55 16.22 -1.26
CA ASP A 201 -23.06 17.09 -0.18
C ASP A 201 -22.04 17.25 0.96
N GLN A 202 -21.33 16.19 1.34
CA GLN A 202 -20.27 16.26 2.35
C GLN A 202 -19.08 17.08 1.83
N LEU A 203 -18.63 16.84 0.61
CA LEU A 203 -17.54 17.58 -0.02
C LEU A 203 -17.88 19.07 -0.14
N SER A 204 -19.13 19.41 -0.51
CA SER A 204 -19.59 20.79 -0.58
C SER A 204 -19.49 21.49 0.77
N LYS A 205 -19.89 20.83 1.86
CA LYS A 205 -19.82 21.38 3.22
C LYS A 205 -18.38 21.65 3.66
N VAL A 206 -17.46 20.69 3.46
CA VAL A 206 -16.08 20.82 3.95
C VAL A 206 -15.22 21.71 3.06
N SER A 207 -15.55 21.85 1.77
CA SER A 207 -14.82 22.70 0.82
C SER A 207 -15.34 24.14 0.80
N GLY A 208 -16.57 24.38 1.25
CA GLY A 208 -17.26 25.65 1.13
C GLY A 208 -17.75 25.97 -0.31
N VAL A 209 -17.75 24.97 -1.21
CA VAL A 209 -18.18 25.10 -2.60
C VAL A 209 -19.34 24.15 -2.86
N GLU A 210 -20.50 24.67 -3.28
CA GLU A 210 -21.63 23.84 -3.68
C GLU A 210 -21.31 23.08 -4.99
N VAL A 211 -21.21 21.75 -4.92
CA VAL A 211 -20.92 20.92 -6.08
C VAL A 211 -22.19 20.66 -6.88
N LYS A 212 -22.26 21.19 -8.09
CA LYS A 212 -23.41 21.06 -9.02
C LYS A 212 -23.00 20.67 -10.45
N ASP A 213 -21.74 20.85 -10.80
CA ASP A 213 -21.16 20.60 -12.11
C ASP A 213 -19.66 20.30 -11.98
N PHE A 214 -19.00 20.00 -13.08
CA PHE A 214 -17.57 19.68 -13.10
C PHE A 214 -16.68 20.86 -12.68
N ALA A 215 -17.07 22.07 -12.99
CA ALA A 215 -16.30 23.27 -12.61
C ALA A 215 -16.30 23.45 -11.09
N SER A 216 -17.46 23.38 -10.45
CA SER A 216 -17.60 23.47 -8.99
C SER A 216 -16.96 22.26 -8.26
N LEU A 217 -17.06 21.05 -8.84
CA LEU A 217 -16.34 19.90 -8.30
C LEU A 217 -14.82 20.10 -8.32
N LYS A 218 -14.27 20.58 -9.43
CA LYS A 218 -12.84 20.93 -9.56
C LYS A 218 -12.41 21.94 -8.52
N GLU A 219 -13.21 22.97 -8.27
CA GLU A 219 -12.94 24.00 -7.27
C GLU A 219 -12.98 23.41 -5.83
N ALA A 220 -14.01 22.63 -5.51
CA ALA A 220 -14.13 21.97 -4.22
C ALA A 220 -12.92 21.06 -3.91
N LEU A 221 -12.50 20.26 -4.90
CA LEU A 221 -11.34 19.37 -4.75
C LEU A 221 -10.03 20.18 -4.59
N LYS A 222 -9.83 21.26 -5.35
CA LYS A 222 -8.65 22.13 -5.18
C LYS A 222 -8.57 22.72 -3.77
N ASN A 223 -9.68 23.23 -3.23
CA ASN A 223 -9.73 23.75 -1.86
C ASN A 223 -9.31 22.67 -0.86
N ARG A 224 -9.76 21.41 -1.04
CA ARG A 224 -9.35 20.29 -0.18
C ARG A 224 -7.89 19.87 -0.39
N MET A 225 -7.41 19.85 -1.64
CA MET A 225 -5.98 19.60 -1.92
C MET A 225 -5.08 20.64 -1.25
N ASP A 226 -5.47 21.91 -1.24
CA ASP A 226 -4.71 22.97 -0.58
C ASP A 226 -4.70 22.79 0.95
N PHE A 227 -5.82 22.35 1.53
CA PHE A 227 -5.88 21.95 2.93
C PHE A 227 -4.96 20.76 3.23
N PHE A 228 -4.98 19.70 2.41
CA PHE A 228 -4.09 18.55 2.56
C PHE A 228 -2.62 18.95 2.41
N THR A 229 -2.31 19.84 1.47
CA THR A 229 -0.95 20.40 1.31
C THR A 229 -0.51 21.14 2.57
N SER A 230 -1.38 21.91 3.22
CA SER A 230 -1.06 22.57 4.48
C SER A 230 -0.76 21.59 5.63
N MET A 231 -1.22 20.34 5.50
CA MET A 231 -0.94 19.22 6.40
C MET A 231 0.23 18.33 5.93
N LYS A 232 1.07 18.85 5.00
CA LYS A 232 2.23 18.18 4.41
C LYS A 232 1.91 16.94 3.60
N CYS A 233 0.70 16.80 3.07
CA CYS A 233 0.41 15.77 2.07
C CYS A 233 1.33 15.94 0.86
N CYS A 234 1.92 14.87 0.38
CA CYS A 234 2.80 14.86 -0.78
C CYS A 234 2.54 13.69 -1.73
N VAL A 235 1.48 12.93 -1.47
CA VAL A 235 1.16 11.72 -2.23
C VAL A 235 -0.33 11.53 -2.37
N SER A 236 -0.76 11.08 -3.54
CA SER A 236 -2.11 10.59 -3.79
C SER A 236 -2.12 9.08 -3.95
N ASP A 237 -3.29 8.49 -3.74
CA ASP A 237 -3.56 7.08 -3.97
C ASP A 237 -4.90 6.94 -4.71
N HIS A 238 -4.96 6.03 -5.68
CA HIS A 238 -6.13 5.76 -6.48
C HIS A 238 -6.32 4.26 -6.65
N ALA A 239 -7.47 3.74 -6.24
CA ALA A 239 -7.85 2.36 -6.50
C ALA A 239 -8.72 2.28 -7.75
N LEU A 240 -8.14 1.77 -8.83
CA LEU A 240 -8.75 1.68 -10.14
C LEU A 240 -9.01 0.23 -10.53
N GLU A 241 -10.08 -0.03 -11.28
CA GLU A 241 -10.24 -1.32 -11.95
C GLU A 241 -9.10 -1.53 -12.96
N TYR A 242 -8.79 -0.51 -13.73
CA TYR A 242 -7.64 -0.35 -14.63
C TYR A 242 -7.41 1.14 -14.90
N VAL A 243 -6.30 1.51 -15.49
CA VAL A 243 -6.06 2.91 -15.89
C VAL A 243 -6.82 3.17 -17.18
N MET A 244 -8.01 3.76 -17.05
CA MET A 244 -8.93 4.01 -18.15
C MET A 244 -8.56 5.27 -18.93
N TYR A 245 -8.94 5.29 -20.21
CA TYR A 245 -8.88 6.47 -21.06
C TYR A 245 -10.06 6.48 -22.05
N ALA A 246 -11.04 7.30 -21.76
CA ALA A 246 -12.23 7.55 -22.58
C ALA A 246 -12.55 9.04 -22.48
N PRO A 247 -11.84 9.91 -23.28
CA PRO A 247 -11.97 11.35 -23.17
C PRO A 247 -13.40 11.81 -23.49
N ALA A 248 -13.84 12.87 -22.81
CA ALA A 248 -15.17 13.45 -22.95
C ALA A 248 -15.12 14.98 -22.98
N THR A 249 -16.15 15.58 -23.52
CA THR A 249 -16.35 17.03 -23.44
C THR A 249 -16.85 17.43 -22.05
N GLU A 250 -16.65 18.70 -21.68
CA GLU A 250 -17.16 19.22 -20.39
C GLU A 250 -18.68 19.11 -20.29
N ASP A 251 -19.42 19.28 -21.40
CA ASP A 251 -20.87 19.12 -21.44
C ASP A 251 -21.29 17.67 -21.15
N GLU A 252 -20.61 16.68 -21.71
CA GLU A 252 -20.85 15.26 -21.41
C GLU A 252 -20.60 14.96 -19.93
N VAL A 253 -19.48 15.45 -19.38
CA VAL A 253 -19.16 15.26 -17.96
C VAL A 253 -20.20 15.91 -17.05
N ASN A 254 -20.65 17.13 -17.38
CA ASN A 254 -21.68 17.82 -16.62
C ASN A 254 -23.02 17.07 -16.66
N ALA A 255 -23.39 16.49 -17.80
CA ALA A 255 -24.59 15.66 -17.91
C ALA A 255 -24.49 14.40 -17.02
N ILE A 256 -23.32 13.76 -16.96
CA ILE A 256 -23.08 12.60 -16.13
C ILE A 256 -23.14 12.97 -14.63
N ILE A 257 -22.51 14.07 -14.23
CA ILE A 257 -22.60 14.57 -12.84
C ILE A 257 -24.05 14.84 -12.45
N ALA A 258 -24.82 15.50 -13.32
CA ALA A 258 -26.23 15.79 -13.06
C ALA A 258 -27.07 14.53 -12.82
N LYS A 259 -26.79 13.43 -13.55
CA LYS A 259 -27.40 12.12 -13.30
C LYS A 259 -26.97 11.54 -11.94
N GLY A 260 -25.66 11.54 -11.66
CA GLY A 260 -25.11 11.03 -10.40
C GLY A 260 -25.67 11.75 -9.18
N LEU A 261 -25.81 13.09 -9.23
CA LEU A 261 -26.40 13.91 -8.17
C LEU A 261 -27.89 13.60 -7.92
N LYS A 262 -28.61 13.13 -8.95
CA LYS A 262 -30.03 12.70 -8.84
C LYS A 262 -30.17 11.24 -8.46
N GLY A 263 -29.07 10.47 -8.36
CA GLY A 263 -29.11 9.03 -8.14
C GLY A 263 -29.64 8.24 -9.34
N GLU A 264 -29.58 8.80 -10.56
CA GLU A 264 -29.93 8.13 -11.79
C GLU A 264 -28.88 7.10 -12.19
N ALA A 265 -29.27 6.08 -12.95
CA ALA A 265 -28.33 5.05 -13.40
C ALA A 265 -27.28 5.64 -14.36
N ILE A 266 -26.02 5.31 -14.08
CA ILE A 266 -24.87 5.67 -14.92
C ILE A 266 -24.47 4.46 -15.77
N SER A 267 -24.39 4.62 -17.06
CA SER A 267 -23.90 3.58 -17.97
C SER A 267 -22.39 3.38 -17.81
N ARG A 268 -21.89 2.22 -18.27
CA ARG A 268 -20.43 1.96 -18.24
C ARG A 268 -19.63 2.98 -19.09
N GLU A 269 -20.18 3.41 -20.21
CA GLU A 269 -19.53 4.43 -21.03
C GLU A 269 -19.44 5.78 -20.31
N GLU A 270 -20.55 6.21 -19.69
CA GLU A 270 -20.58 7.44 -18.89
C GLU A 270 -19.62 7.36 -17.69
N GLU A 271 -19.58 6.24 -17.01
CA GLU A 271 -18.63 6.00 -15.91
C GLU A 271 -17.19 6.19 -16.38
N LEU A 272 -16.78 5.57 -17.48
CA LEU A 272 -15.43 5.65 -18.00
C LEU A 272 -15.07 7.08 -18.46
N LYS A 273 -15.99 7.79 -19.09
CA LYS A 273 -15.82 9.19 -19.49
C LYS A 273 -15.59 10.09 -18.27
N TYR A 274 -16.46 9.98 -17.28
CA TYR A 274 -16.33 10.77 -16.05
C TYR A 274 -15.02 10.47 -15.32
N LYS A 275 -14.70 9.20 -15.10
CA LYS A 275 -13.47 8.78 -14.38
C LYS A 275 -12.21 9.23 -15.13
N THR A 276 -12.22 9.21 -16.45
CA THR A 276 -11.09 9.71 -17.26
C THR A 276 -10.86 11.20 -17.05
N GLU A 277 -11.90 12.03 -17.21
CA GLU A 277 -11.77 13.48 -17.04
C GLU A 277 -11.46 13.86 -15.58
N PHE A 278 -12.02 13.14 -14.61
CA PHE A 278 -11.69 13.29 -13.20
C PHE A 278 -10.19 13.01 -12.95
N MET A 279 -9.67 11.87 -13.43
CA MET A 279 -8.28 11.49 -13.25
C MET A 279 -7.32 12.43 -13.98
N LEU A 280 -7.65 12.86 -15.19
CA LEU A 280 -6.86 13.87 -15.92
C LEU A 280 -6.80 15.20 -15.15
N PHE A 281 -7.91 15.62 -14.55
CA PHE A 281 -7.95 16.83 -13.75
C PHE A 281 -7.06 16.72 -12.50
N VAL A 282 -7.27 15.69 -11.66
CA VAL A 282 -6.50 15.56 -10.42
C VAL A 282 -5.01 15.34 -10.70
N ALA A 283 -4.66 14.54 -11.71
CA ALA A 283 -3.28 14.31 -12.11
C ALA A 283 -2.54 15.60 -12.51
N LYS A 284 -3.23 16.55 -13.18
CA LYS A 284 -2.68 17.88 -13.53
C LYS A 284 -2.53 18.83 -12.33
N GLU A 285 -3.25 18.57 -11.25
CA GLU A 285 -3.14 19.35 -10.01
C GLU A 285 -1.98 18.89 -9.13
N TYR A 286 -1.53 17.64 -9.25
CA TYR A 286 -0.46 17.07 -8.41
C TYR A 286 0.91 17.72 -8.62
N PRO A 287 1.41 17.95 -9.85
CA PRO A 287 2.70 18.62 -10.05
C PRO A 287 2.75 20.03 -9.45
N LYS A 288 1.62 20.75 -9.43
CA LYS A 288 1.51 22.09 -8.85
C LYS A 288 1.75 22.12 -7.35
N ARG A 289 1.58 20.98 -6.68
CA ARG A 289 1.76 20.78 -5.24
C ARG A 289 2.95 19.87 -4.88
N ASN A 290 3.73 19.48 -5.89
CA ASN A 290 4.81 18.49 -5.77
C ASN A 290 4.34 17.14 -5.22
N TRP A 291 3.10 16.73 -5.52
CA TRP A 291 2.54 15.45 -5.09
C TRP A 291 2.90 14.33 -6.07
N VAL A 292 3.16 13.16 -5.53
CA VAL A 292 3.33 11.91 -6.28
C VAL A 292 1.96 11.26 -6.49
N MET A 293 1.70 10.78 -7.70
CA MET A 293 0.49 10.01 -8.01
C MET A 293 0.75 8.51 -7.87
N GLN A 294 -0.05 7.81 -7.07
CA GLN A 294 -0.04 6.35 -7.01
C GLN A 294 -1.30 5.78 -7.69
N LEU A 295 -1.11 4.86 -8.61
CA LEU A 295 -2.18 4.18 -9.35
C LEU A 295 -2.16 2.68 -8.99
N HIS A 296 -3.10 2.25 -8.16
CA HIS A 296 -3.33 0.84 -7.83
C HIS A 296 -4.45 0.29 -8.70
N TYR A 297 -4.19 -0.73 -9.53
CA TYR A 297 -5.21 -1.29 -10.40
C TYR A 297 -5.12 -2.82 -10.52
N GLY A 298 -6.12 -3.41 -11.20
CA GLY A 298 -6.15 -4.84 -11.48
C GLY A 298 -6.85 -5.67 -10.42
N CYS A 299 -7.67 -5.06 -9.57
CA CYS A 299 -8.51 -5.75 -8.59
C CYS A 299 -9.94 -5.86 -9.09
N LYS A 300 -10.49 -7.08 -9.09
CA LYS A 300 -11.92 -7.31 -9.17
C LYS A 300 -12.47 -7.47 -7.76
N ARG A 301 -13.30 -6.50 -7.35
CA ARG A 301 -13.82 -6.39 -5.99
C ARG A 301 -15.07 -7.25 -5.79
N ASP A 302 -15.28 -7.66 -4.53
CA ASP A 302 -16.54 -8.18 -4.02
C ASP A 302 -17.13 -9.36 -4.83
N ASN A 303 -16.29 -10.34 -5.21
CA ASN A 303 -16.66 -11.42 -6.12
C ASN A 303 -17.69 -12.41 -5.56
N ASN A 304 -17.95 -12.40 -4.26
CA ASN A 304 -18.94 -13.24 -3.61
C ASN A 304 -20.08 -12.37 -3.06
N ALA A 305 -21.12 -12.16 -3.87
CA ALA A 305 -22.25 -11.30 -3.52
C ALA A 305 -22.92 -11.72 -2.20
N TYR A 306 -23.09 -13.04 -1.97
CA TYR A 306 -23.67 -13.56 -0.72
C TYR A 306 -22.87 -13.15 0.52
N MET A 307 -21.54 -13.18 0.43
CA MET A 307 -20.68 -12.79 1.54
C MET A 307 -20.55 -11.27 1.65
N PHE A 308 -20.63 -10.56 0.53
CA PHE A 308 -20.67 -9.10 0.53
C PHE A 308 -21.91 -8.57 1.26
N ASP A 309 -23.08 -9.18 1.02
CA ASP A 309 -24.31 -8.83 1.73
C ASP A 309 -24.23 -9.07 3.25
N LYS A 310 -23.41 -10.05 3.66
CA LYS A 310 -23.21 -10.37 5.09
C LYS A 310 -22.16 -9.55 5.77
N LEU A 311 -21.03 -9.32 5.13
CA LEU A 311 -19.80 -8.82 5.76
C LEU A 311 -19.34 -7.45 5.22
N GLY A 312 -19.86 -7.02 4.06
CA GLY A 312 -19.41 -5.81 3.38
C GLY A 312 -18.11 -5.96 2.60
N ALA A 313 -17.57 -4.82 2.18
CA ALA A 313 -16.33 -4.71 1.43
C ALA A 313 -15.08 -5.02 2.30
N ASP A 314 -13.94 -5.27 1.63
CA ASP A 314 -12.63 -5.49 2.23
C ASP A 314 -12.57 -6.68 3.22
N THR A 315 -13.35 -7.71 2.97
CA THR A 315 -13.44 -8.89 3.84
C THR A 315 -12.78 -10.14 3.26
N GLY A 316 -12.00 -9.99 2.17
CA GLY A 316 -11.16 -11.06 1.60
C GLY A 316 -11.77 -11.79 0.40
N TYR A 317 -12.80 -11.23 -0.25
CA TYR A 317 -13.47 -11.80 -1.42
C TYR A 317 -13.11 -11.13 -2.75
N ASP A 318 -12.01 -10.41 -2.77
CA ASP A 318 -11.45 -9.80 -3.97
C ASP A 318 -10.53 -10.75 -4.72
N CYS A 319 -10.30 -10.54 -6.01
CA CYS A 319 -9.36 -11.32 -6.80
C CYS A 319 -8.62 -10.47 -7.84
N ILE A 320 -7.59 -11.07 -8.43
CA ILE A 320 -6.87 -10.48 -9.56
C ILE A 320 -7.80 -10.37 -10.75
N ASN A 321 -7.83 -9.19 -11.38
CA ASN A 321 -8.51 -8.95 -12.64
C ASN A 321 -7.49 -9.09 -13.79
N ASN A 322 -7.89 -9.81 -14.84
CA ASN A 322 -7.08 -9.95 -16.06
C ASN A 322 -7.47 -8.94 -17.16
N TYR A 323 -8.17 -7.89 -16.80
CA TYR A 323 -8.49 -6.80 -17.71
C TYR A 323 -7.33 -5.80 -17.74
N ALA A 324 -6.47 -5.90 -18.74
CA ALA A 324 -5.23 -5.13 -18.83
C ALA A 324 -5.19 -4.27 -20.10
N PRO A 325 -5.80 -3.08 -20.10
CA PRO A 325 -5.76 -2.16 -21.23
C PRO A 325 -4.46 -1.33 -21.19
N SER A 326 -3.32 -1.94 -21.52
CA SER A 326 -2.03 -1.24 -21.59
C SER A 326 -2.07 -0.04 -22.55
N ALA A 327 -2.82 -0.14 -23.65
CA ALA A 327 -3.03 0.98 -24.57
C ALA A 327 -3.71 2.17 -23.90
N GLN A 328 -4.76 1.95 -23.12
CA GLN A 328 -5.46 3.04 -22.42
C GLN A 328 -4.58 3.70 -21.34
N MET A 329 -3.75 2.93 -20.64
CA MET A 329 -2.77 3.49 -19.70
C MET A 329 -1.76 4.38 -20.45
N ALA A 330 -1.25 3.92 -21.60
CA ALA A 330 -0.34 4.71 -22.41
C ALA A 330 -1.00 5.99 -22.91
N ASP A 331 -2.27 5.93 -23.37
CA ASP A 331 -3.04 7.07 -23.82
C ASP A 331 -3.29 8.08 -22.69
N PHE A 332 -3.62 7.60 -21.47
CA PHE A 332 -3.78 8.45 -20.29
C PHE A 332 -2.49 9.20 -19.95
N LEU A 333 -1.36 8.50 -19.89
CA LEU A 333 -0.06 9.14 -19.63
C LEU A 333 0.34 10.10 -20.77
N ASN A 334 0.04 9.73 -22.02
CA ASN A 334 0.29 10.59 -23.16
C ASN A 334 -0.53 11.90 -23.12
N ALA A 335 -1.78 11.84 -22.69
CA ALA A 335 -2.62 13.03 -22.53
C ALA A 335 -2.07 13.99 -21.47
N LEU A 336 -1.47 13.48 -20.40
CA LEU A 336 -0.78 14.30 -19.39
C LEU A 336 0.56 14.83 -19.91
N SER A 337 1.32 14.01 -20.63
CA SER A 337 2.61 14.40 -21.21
C SER A 337 2.46 15.49 -22.28
N ALA A 338 1.41 15.42 -23.11
CA ALA A 338 1.14 16.38 -24.17
C ALA A 338 0.96 17.82 -23.66
N THR A 339 0.54 18.00 -22.42
CA THR A 339 0.41 19.31 -21.76
C THR A 339 1.53 19.59 -20.75
N ASN A 340 2.55 18.72 -20.68
CA ASN A 340 3.67 18.78 -19.74
C ASN A 340 3.22 18.78 -18.26
N ASP A 341 2.12 18.09 -17.97
CA ASP A 341 1.49 18.04 -16.63
C ASP A 341 1.63 16.66 -15.95
N ILE A 342 2.47 15.76 -16.50
CA ILE A 342 2.64 14.44 -15.94
C ILE A 342 3.33 14.50 -14.55
N PRO A 343 2.70 14.03 -13.47
CA PRO A 343 3.32 14.01 -12.14
C PRO A 343 4.38 12.90 -12.03
N LYS A 344 5.20 12.93 -10.99
CA LYS A 344 5.89 11.72 -10.53
C LYS A 344 4.82 10.67 -10.24
N THR A 345 4.94 9.49 -10.85
CA THR A 345 3.86 8.49 -10.85
C THR A 345 4.40 7.10 -10.54
N ILE A 346 3.68 6.37 -9.69
CA ILE A 346 3.96 4.98 -9.36
C ILE A 346 2.75 4.15 -9.77
N ILE A 347 3.01 3.09 -10.53
CA ILE A 347 1.96 2.21 -11.08
C ILE A 347 2.09 0.82 -10.46
N TYR A 348 1.04 0.38 -9.78
CA TYR A 348 0.93 -0.94 -9.18
C TYR A 348 -0.14 -1.74 -9.89
N SER A 349 0.21 -2.93 -10.42
CA SER A 349 -0.78 -3.89 -10.89
C SER A 349 -0.91 -5.05 -9.91
N LEU A 350 -2.16 -5.48 -9.69
CA LEU A 350 -2.43 -6.71 -8.97
C LEU A 350 -2.16 -7.95 -9.84
N ASN A 351 -2.10 -7.78 -11.16
CA ASN A 351 -1.82 -8.85 -12.11
C ASN A 351 -0.32 -8.89 -12.46
N PRO A 352 0.45 -9.92 -12.04
CA PRO A 352 1.88 -10.00 -12.31
C PRO A 352 2.22 -10.12 -13.80
N ASN A 353 1.25 -10.50 -14.66
CA ASN A 353 1.46 -10.54 -16.10
C ASN A 353 1.61 -9.13 -16.72
N ASP A 354 1.23 -8.08 -16.01
CA ASP A 354 1.34 -6.70 -16.47
C ASP A 354 2.76 -6.12 -16.27
N ASN A 355 3.63 -6.78 -15.54
CA ASN A 355 4.96 -6.25 -15.19
C ASN A 355 5.73 -5.75 -16.42
N ALA A 356 5.81 -6.53 -17.49
CA ALA A 356 6.52 -6.14 -18.70
C ALA A 356 5.80 -5.01 -19.46
N SER A 357 4.47 -5.03 -19.51
CA SER A 357 3.67 -3.96 -20.13
C SER A 357 3.89 -2.64 -19.40
N ILE A 358 3.83 -2.63 -18.07
CA ILE A 358 4.12 -1.45 -17.25
C ILE A 358 5.55 -0.98 -17.52
N GLY A 359 6.55 -1.89 -17.43
CA GLY A 359 7.96 -1.56 -17.64
C GLY A 359 8.25 -0.88 -18.97
N THR A 360 7.58 -1.31 -20.06
CA THR A 360 7.72 -0.67 -21.37
C THR A 360 6.99 0.67 -21.49
N ILE A 361 5.78 0.78 -20.92
CA ILE A 361 5.00 2.03 -20.93
C ILE A 361 5.72 3.12 -20.15
N ILE A 362 6.18 2.86 -18.94
CA ILE A 362 6.85 3.87 -18.12
C ILE A 362 8.13 4.38 -18.78
N GLY A 363 8.81 3.55 -19.57
CA GLY A 363 9.97 3.97 -20.37
C GLY A 363 9.68 5.04 -21.42
N CYS A 364 8.41 5.15 -21.88
CA CYS A 364 8.00 6.16 -22.85
C CYS A 364 7.85 7.57 -22.26
N PHE A 365 7.72 7.70 -20.93
CA PHE A 365 7.34 8.95 -20.26
C PHE A 365 8.37 9.42 -19.23
N GLN A 366 9.62 8.94 -19.31
CA GLN A 366 10.69 9.40 -18.45
C GLN A 366 11.16 10.81 -18.82
N GLU A 367 11.55 11.59 -17.81
CA GLU A 367 12.05 12.95 -17.97
C GLU A 367 13.36 13.14 -17.19
N LYS A 368 13.71 14.38 -16.86
CA LYS A 368 14.96 14.73 -16.18
C LYS A 368 15.09 14.20 -14.76
N PHE A 369 13.97 13.85 -14.09
CA PHE A 369 14.00 13.27 -12.75
C PHE A 369 14.22 11.74 -12.86
N PRO A 370 15.26 11.18 -12.22
CA PRO A 370 15.55 9.73 -12.30
C PRO A 370 14.36 8.89 -11.79
N GLY A 371 13.83 8.04 -12.66
CA GLY A 371 12.67 7.20 -12.33
C GLY A 371 11.39 7.98 -12.06
N LYS A 372 11.14 9.07 -12.81
CA LYS A 372 9.94 9.92 -12.65
C LYS A 372 8.66 9.09 -12.66
N ILE A 373 8.55 8.15 -13.59
CA ILE A 373 7.46 7.19 -13.65
C ILE A 373 8.03 5.83 -13.23
N GLN A 374 7.47 5.21 -12.22
CA GLN A 374 7.95 3.94 -11.68
C GLN A 374 6.90 2.85 -11.72
N GLN A 375 7.36 1.62 -11.90
CA GLN A 375 6.60 0.45 -11.50
C GLN A 375 6.74 0.31 -9.98
N GLY A 376 5.62 0.24 -9.27
CA GLY A 376 5.58 0.02 -7.84
C GLY A 376 6.03 -1.38 -7.43
N SER A 377 6.25 -1.59 -6.14
CA SER A 377 6.57 -2.91 -5.60
C SER A 377 5.45 -3.92 -5.87
N ALA A 378 5.81 -5.20 -5.83
CA ALA A 378 4.82 -6.27 -5.86
C ALA A 378 3.79 -6.03 -4.75
N TRP A 379 2.52 -6.00 -5.12
CA TRP A 379 1.44 -5.50 -4.28
C TRP A 379 0.39 -6.58 -3.99
N TRP A 380 -0.13 -6.62 -2.78
CA TRP A 380 -1.20 -7.46 -2.27
C TRP A 380 -1.00 -8.96 -2.58
N PHE A 381 -1.69 -9.53 -3.61
CA PHE A 381 -1.55 -10.95 -3.96
C PHE A 381 -0.17 -11.34 -4.49
N ASN A 382 0.66 -10.37 -4.85
CA ASN A 382 2.03 -10.56 -5.31
C ASN A 382 3.09 -10.22 -4.26
N ASP A 383 2.66 -9.77 -3.06
CA ASP A 383 3.53 -9.36 -1.96
C ASP A 383 4.16 -10.59 -1.27
N HIS A 384 4.86 -11.39 -2.03
CA HIS A 384 5.55 -12.61 -1.62
C HIS A 384 6.86 -12.79 -2.38
N LYS A 385 7.73 -13.70 -1.91
CA LYS A 385 9.07 -13.90 -2.45
C LYS A 385 9.09 -13.98 -3.99
N VAL A 386 8.24 -14.80 -4.59
CA VAL A 386 8.22 -14.98 -6.04
C VAL A 386 7.75 -13.71 -6.75
N GLY A 387 6.66 -13.09 -6.29
CA GLY A 387 6.13 -11.86 -6.88
C GLY A 387 7.10 -10.69 -6.77
N MET A 388 7.74 -10.50 -5.61
CA MET A 388 8.77 -9.47 -5.42
C MET A 388 9.98 -9.69 -6.33
N THR A 389 10.46 -10.93 -6.42
CA THR A 389 11.58 -11.29 -7.31
C THR A 389 11.22 -11.03 -8.77
N GLN A 390 10.03 -11.44 -9.21
CA GLN A 390 9.58 -11.23 -10.60
C GLN A 390 9.42 -9.75 -10.94
N GLN A 391 8.82 -8.97 -10.03
CA GLN A 391 8.63 -7.54 -10.23
C GLN A 391 9.99 -6.82 -10.36
N MET A 392 10.92 -7.05 -9.41
CA MET A 392 12.24 -6.42 -9.45
C MET A 392 13.08 -6.88 -10.66
N THR A 393 12.99 -8.15 -11.06
CA THR A 393 13.64 -8.66 -12.26
C THR A 393 13.09 -8.00 -13.52
N SER A 394 11.76 -7.87 -13.63
CA SER A 394 11.12 -7.17 -14.75
C SER A 394 11.56 -5.71 -14.82
N LEU A 395 11.56 -5.02 -13.66
CA LEU A 395 12.01 -3.63 -13.57
C LEU A 395 13.51 -3.49 -13.96
N ALA A 396 14.36 -4.41 -13.52
CA ALA A 396 15.78 -4.41 -13.86
C ALA A 396 16.02 -4.61 -15.37
N ASN A 397 15.22 -5.48 -16.01
CA ASN A 397 15.35 -5.77 -17.44
C ASN A 397 14.86 -4.61 -18.35
N LEU A 398 13.92 -3.79 -17.87
CA LEU A 398 13.23 -2.78 -18.68
C LEU A 398 13.48 -1.35 -18.24
N GLY A 399 14.17 -1.16 -17.11
CA GLY A 399 14.42 0.14 -16.50
C GLY A 399 15.71 0.17 -15.67
N CYS A 400 15.77 1.12 -14.75
CA CYS A 400 16.91 1.32 -13.85
C CYS A 400 16.54 0.90 -12.43
N LEU A 401 16.74 -0.38 -12.07
CA LEU A 401 16.41 -0.90 -10.73
C LEU A 401 17.05 -0.07 -9.60
N GLY A 402 18.26 0.47 -9.80
CA GLY A 402 18.94 1.30 -8.80
C GLY A 402 18.18 2.57 -8.38
N ASN A 403 17.21 3.02 -9.18
CA ASN A 403 16.32 4.16 -8.87
C ASN A 403 15.00 3.73 -8.23
N PHE A 404 14.77 2.44 -8.01
CA PHE A 404 13.54 1.93 -7.43
C PHE A 404 13.35 2.47 -6.00
N ILE A 405 12.13 2.89 -5.68
CA ILE A 405 11.81 3.49 -4.38
C ILE A 405 11.48 2.47 -3.27
N GLY A 406 11.63 1.18 -3.58
CA GLY A 406 11.40 0.11 -2.62
C GLY A 406 9.93 -0.20 -2.39
N MET A 407 9.65 -0.86 -1.26
CA MET A 407 8.33 -1.33 -0.89
C MET A 407 7.60 -0.37 0.06
N LEU A 408 6.33 -0.60 0.18
CA LEU A 408 5.38 -0.07 1.16
C LEU A 408 4.69 -1.24 1.85
N THR A 409 4.05 -1.03 3.00
CA THR A 409 3.37 -2.15 3.70
C THR A 409 1.98 -2.42 3.17
N ASP A 410 1.25 -1.43 2.73
CA ASP A 410 -0.19 -1.50 2.39
C ASP A 410 -0.99 -2.19 3.53
N SER A 411 -0.59 -1.97 4.77
CA SER A 411 -1.07 -2.74 5.91
C SER A 411 -1.95 -1.93 6.86
N ARG A 412 -2.82 -2.68 7.56
CA ARG A 412 -3.61 -2.18 8.69
C ARG A 412 -3.00 -2.55 10.05
N SER A 413 -1.89 -3.31 10.08
CA SER A 413 -1.28 -3.81 11.32
C SER A 413 0.04 -3.12 11.64
N PHE A 414 0.21 -2.67 12.87
CA PHE A 414 1.44 -2.07 13.39
C PHE A 414 2.60 -3.05 13.55
N LEU A 415 2.39 -4.35 13.37
CA LEU A 415 3.44 -5.37 13.35
C LEU A 415 3.99 -5.61 11.93
N SER A 416 3.39 -5.03 10.90
CA SER A 416 3.72 -5.32 9.49
C SER A 416 5.05 -4.72 9.01
N TYR A 417 5.75 -3.94 9.81
CA TYR A 417 7.06 -3.38 9.42
C TYR A 417 8.13 -4.46 9.20
N THR A 418 7.94 -5.67 9.71
CA THR A 418 8.77 -6.84 9.38
C THR A 418 8.72 -7.22 7.90
N ARG A 419 7.71 -6.74 7.14
CA ARG A 419 7.64 -6.89 5.68
C ARG A 419 8.77 -6.14 4.97
N HIS A 420 9.25 -5.01 5.52
CA HIS A 420 10.44 -4.33 5.02
C HIS A 420 11.71 -5.19 5.18
N GLU A 421 11.86 -5.89 6.30
CA GLU A 421 12.93 -6.88 6.47
C GLU A 421 12.82 -7.99 5.42
N TYR A 422 11.63 -8.55 5.22
CA TYR A 422 11.37 -9.60 4.24
C TYR A 422 11.73 -9.15 2.81
N PHE A 423 11.27 -7.97 2.42
CA PHE A 423 11.60 -7.37 1.12
C PHE A 423 13.11 -7.14 0.94
N ARG A 424 13.76 -6.53 1.93
CA ARG A 424 15.19 -6.21 1.86
C ARG A 424 16.05 -7.46 1.73
N ARG A 425 15.66 -8.57 2.38
CA ARG A 425 16.31 -9.86 2.22
C ARG A 425 16.15 -10.41 0.81
N ILE A 426 14.95 -10.36 0.25
CA ILE A 426 14.69 -10.81 -1.12
C ILE A 426 15.46 -9.97 -2.14
N MET A 427 15.48 -8.66 -1.97
CA MET A 427 16.23 -7.74 -2.82
C MET A 427 17.74 -8.02 -2.77
N CYS A 428 18.30 -8.17 -1.57
CA CYS A 428 19.72 -8.46 -1.41
C CYS A 428 20.10 -9.82 -1.98
N GLU A 429 19.23 -10.82 -1.84
CA GLU A 429 19.43 -12.14 -2.46
C GLU A 429 19.43 -12.07 -3.98
N LEU A 430 18.48 -11.34 -4.58
CA LEU A 430 18.41 -11.16 -6.02
C LEU A 430 19.67 -10.48 -6.57
N ILE A 431 20.06 -9.36 -5.96
CA ILE A 431 21.26 -8.61 -6.38
C ILE A 431 22.54 -9.42 -6.11
N GLY A 432 22.64 -10.05 -4.95
CA GLY A 432 23.77 -10.90 -4.58
C GLY A 432 23.94 -12.08 -5.52
N GLY A 433 22.83 -12.69 -5.96
CA GLY A 433 22.83 -13.75 -6.97
C GLY A 433 23.43 -13.29 -8.31
N TRP A 434 23.04 -12.11 -8.79
CA TRP A 434 23.63 -11.55 -10.03
C TRP A 434 25.14 -11.31 -9.90
N VAL A 435 25.59 -10.87 -8.73
CA VAL A 435 27.04 -10.67 -8.49
C VAL A 435 27.78 -12.00 -8.46
N GLU A 436 27.28 -12.99 -7.72
CA GLU A 436 27.92 -14.32 -7.61
C GLU A 436 27.92 -15.09 -8.95
N ASN A 437 26.94 -14.84 -9.81
CA ASN A 437 26.88 -15.38 -11.16
C ASN A 437 27.74 -14.61 -12.18
N GLY A 438 28.40 -13.52 -11.77
CA GLY A 438 29.21 -12.69 -12.67
C GLY A 438 28.40 -11.80 -13.62
N GLU A 439 27.12 -11.61 -13.37
CA GLU A 439 26.22 -10.76 -14.16
C GLU A 439 26.36 -9.27 -13.80
N TYR A 440 26.89 -8.98 -12.61
CA TYR A 440 27.20 -7.63 -12.13
C TYR A 440 28.52 -7.65 -11.36
N PRO A 441 29.37 -6.60 -11.46
CA PRO A 441 30.65 -6.58 -10.75
C PRO A 441 30.48 -6.53 -9.22
N ALA A 442 31.41 -7.18 -8.50
CA ALA A 442 31.48 -7.14 -7.03
C ALA A 442 31.98 -5.79 -6.48
N ASP A 443 31.50 -4.68 -7.05
CA ASP A 443 31.79 -3.34 -6.57
C ASP A 443 30.90 -2.97 -5.37
N MET A 444 31.39 -3.25 -4.17
CA MET A 444 30.67 -3.02 -2.94
C MET A 444 30.27 -1.56 -2.71
N LYS A 445 30.96 -0.58 -3.31
CA LYS A 445 30.55 0.82 -3.21
C LYS A 445 29.24 1.06 -3.95
N SER A 446 29.19 0.70 -5.22
CA SER A 446 27.96 0.84 -6.03
C SER A 446 26.81 -0.03 -5.50
N LEU A 447 27.12 -1.26 -5.06
CA LEU A 447 26.11 -2.18 -4.50
C LEU A 447 25.50 -1.63 -3.21
N LYS A 448 26.32 -1.05 -2.32
CA LYS A 448 25.86 -0.36 -1.11
C LYS A 448 24.91 0.78 -1.46
N GLU A 449 25.31 1.66 -2.39
CA GLU A 449 24.49 2.80 -2.81
C GLU A 449 23.14 2.34 -3.37
N ILE A 450 23.11 1.26 -4.16
CA ILE A 450 21.89 0.69 -4.72
C ILE A 450 20.97 0.16 -3.60
N VAL A 451 21.46 -0.73 -2.72
CA VAL A 451 20.59 -1.36 -1.72
C VAL A 451 20.11 -0.38 -0.65
N GLN A 452 20.94 0.60 -0.28
CA GLN A 452 20.53 1.69 0.63
C GLN A 452 19.56 2.66 -0.06
N GLY A 453 19.80 2.94 -1.35
CA GLY A 453 18.90 3.73 -2.18
C GLY A 453 17.50 3.12 -2.19
N ILE A 454 17.37 1.86 -2.61
CA ILE A 454 16.09 1.15 -2.67
C ILE A 454 15.44 0.98 -1.28
N SER A 455 16.25 0.81 -0.23
CA SER A 455 15.73 0.60 1.11
C SER A 455 15.25 1.89 1.79
N TYR A 456 15.70 3.09 1.33
CA TYR A 456 15.43 4.34 2.02
C TYR A 456 15.63 5.60 1.16
N TYR A 457 16.85 5.88 0.67
CA TYR A 457 17.20 7.19 0.11
C TYR A 457 16.44 7.54 -1.18
N ASN A 458 16.08 6.54 -1.99
CA ASN A 458 15.31 6.80 -3.20
C ASN A 458 13.90 7.30 -2.87
N ALA A 459 13.26 6.76 -1.83
CA ALA A 459 11.96 7.25 -1.38
C ALA A 459 12.06 8.67 -0.83
N VAL A 460 13.06 8.98 0.04
CA VAL A 460 13.30 10.35 0.53
C VAL A 460 13.36 11.33 -0.64
N LYS A 461 14.20 11.03 -1.63
CA LYS A 461 14.40 11.90 -2.79
C LYS A 461 13.17 11.99 -3.70
N TYR A 462 12.49 10.86 -3.90
CA TYR A 462 11.36 10.77 -4.83
C TYR A 462 10.14 11.57 -4.34
N PHE A 463 9.83 11.46 -3.06
CA PHE A 463 8.71 12.17 -2.44
C PHE A 463 9.09 13.56 -1.93
N ASP A 464 10.38 13.91 -1.94
CA ASP A 464 10.90 15.17 -1.39
C ASP A 464 10.60 15.29 0.12
N PHE A 465 10.80 14.18 0.86
CA PHE A 465 10.59 14.17 2.31
C PHE A 465 11.68 14.95 3.04
N ASP A 466 11.26 15.77 3.98
CA ASP A 466 12.14 16.51 4.91
C ASP A 466 12.47 15.61 6.13
N LEU A 467 13.55 14.77 5.99
CA LEU A 467 13.98 13.76 6.96
C LEU A 467 15.47 13.89 7.31
#